data_fe4736d17b3124856f99beb789f441d9
#
_entry.id   fe4736d17b3124856f99beb789f441d9
#
_cell.length_a   1.000
_cell.length_b   1.000
_cell.length_c   1.000
_cell.angle_alpha   90.00
_cell.angle_beta   90.00
_cell.angle_gamma   90.00
#
_symmetry.space_group_name_H-M   'P 1'
#
loop_
_entity.id
_entity.type
_entity.pdbx_description
1 polymer ?
#
loop_
_entity_poly.entity_id
_entity_poly.type
_entity_poly.pdbx_seq_one_letter_code
_entity_poly.pdbx_strand_id
1 'polypeptide(L)'
;IRRQRQMCIRDRCSGVDKNKKPTYALLEERVPPMKELSREEALARLATLYFQSHSPATLPDFVWWSGLTATEARHAVALIETDLLTEKFDSETFYLHVTCDLKARCRKVLHLLPSYDEYLISYKDRTTVMLREHHPKAFNTFGIFYPVILYEGRIVGNWKKDSKKKALTVETSLFDE
;
A
#
# COMPACT_ATOMS: atom_id res chain seq x y z
N ILE A 1 -22.53 -3.39 17.52
CA ILE A 1 -23.54 -2.82 16.62
C ILE A 1 -23.14 -1.41 16.11
N ARG A 2 -22.68 -0.48 16.96
CA ARG A 2 -22.27 0.87 16.51
C ARG A 2 -21.06 0.84 15.53
N ARG A 3 -20.04 0.00 15.77
CA ARG A 3 -18.89 -0.16 14.89
C ARG A 3 -19.26 -0.74 13.52
N GLN A 4 -20.13 -1.74 13.47
CA GLN A 4 -20.61 -2.33 12.21
C GLN A 4 -21.43 -1.34 11.37
N ARG A 5 -22.29 -0.54 11.99
CA ARG A 5 -23.02 0.53 11.28
C ARG A 5 -22.08 1.57 10.68
N GLN A 6 -21.01 1.94 11.39
CA GLN A 6 -20.01 2.90 10.89
C GLN A 6 -19.30 2.40 9.63
N MET A 7 -18.99 1.09 9.55
CA MET A 7 -18.35 0.49 8.36
C MET A 7 -19.30 0.40 7.16
N CYS A 8 -20.61 0.23 7.40
CA CYS A 8 -21.59 0.11 6.32
C CYS A 8 -22.04 1.45 5.72
N ILE A 9 -22.13 2.50 6.55
CA ILE A 9 -22.66 3.82 6.11
C ILE A 9 -21.56 4.69 5.53
N ARG A 10 -20.29 4.48 5.92
CA ARG A 10 -19.13 5.29 5.49
C ARG A 10 -19.29 6.80 5.71
N ASP A 11 -20.07 7.18 6.69
CA ASP A 11 -20.40 8.58 7.01
C ASP A 11 -19.41 9.23 7.98
N ARG A 12 -18.41 8.50 8.45
CA ARG A 12 -17.46 8.93 9.48
C ARG A 12 -16.03 8.64 9.11
N CYS A 13 -15.15 9.54 9.53
CA CYS A 13 -13.70 9.41 9.44
C CYS A 13 -13.05 9.61 10.81
N SER A 14 -11.74 9.47 10.88
CA SER A 14 -10.97 9.80 12.09
C SER A 14 -11.13 11.27 12.44
N GLY A 15 -11.46 11.52 13.70
CA GLY A 15 -11.53 12.87 14.27
C GLY A 15 -10.21 13.30 14.91
N VAL A 16 -10.25 14.43 15.62
CA VAL A 16 -9.11 14.92 16.41
C VAL A 16 -9.00 14.08 17.70
N ASP A 17 -7.81 13.64 18.04
CA ASP A 17 -7.58 12.95 19.30
C ASP A 17 -7.93 13.83 20.51
N LYS A 18 -8.76 13.30 21.42
CA LYS A 18 -9.07 13.94 22.70
C LYS A 18 -8.47 13.15 23.83
N ASN A 19 -7.60 13.77 24.62
CA ASN A 19 -6.92 13.14 25.75
C ASN A 19 -6.20 11.82 25.35
N LYS A 20 -5.50 11.82 24.20
CA LYS A 20 -4.81 10.66 23.61
C LYS A 20 -5.75 9.50 23.23
N LYS A 21 -7.03 9.76 23.12
CA LYS A 21 -8.01 8.78 22.62
C LYS A 21 -8.47 9.14 21.22
N PRO A 22 -8.48 8.20 20.28
CA PRO A 22 -8.99 8.45 18.94
C PRO A 22 -10.50 8.78 19.01
N THR A 23 -10.90 9.75 18.21
CA THR A 23 -12.31 10.11 18.04
C THR A 23 -12.76 9.91 16.59
N TYR A 24 -14.04 10.07 16.35
CA TYR A 24 -14.64 10.04 15.02
C TYR A 24 -15.37 11.35 14.76
N ALA A 25 -15.33 11.81 13.51
CA ALA A 25 -16.08 12.97 13.02
C ALA A 25 -16.96 12.53 11.85
N LEU A 26 -17.98 13.30 11.54
CA LEU A 26 -18.76 13.11 10.32
C LEU A 26 -17.88 13.42 9.11
N LEU A 27 -18.03 12.63 8.06
CA LEU A 27 -17.22 12.80 6.84
C LEU A 27 -17.49 14.18 6.22
N GLU A 28 -18.75 14.59 6.17
CA GLU A 28 -19.20 15.86 5.62
C GLU A 28 -18.65 17.10 6.38
N GLU A 29 -18.30 16.95 7.68
CA GLU A 29 -17.67 18.01 8.46
C GLU A 29 -16.15 18.13 8.20
N ARG A 30 -15.52 17.07 7.74
CA ARG A 30 -14.06 16.96 7.58
C ARG A 30 -13.60 17.02 6.15
N VAL A 31 -14.42 16.58 5.23
CA VAL A 31 -14.12 16.51 3.80
C VAL A 31 -15.01 17.50 3.07
N PRO A 32 -14.43 18.46 2.34
CA PRO A 32 -15.24 19.41 1.56
C PRO A 32 -16.08 18.66 0.51
N PRO A 33 -17.21 19.22 0.10
CA PRO A 33 -18.03 18.64 -0.95
C PRO A 33 -17.20 18.40 -2.20
N MET A 34 -17.21 17.18 -2.70
CA MET A 34 -16.53 16.81 -3.94
C MET A 34 -17.56 16.73 -5.07
N LYS A 35 -17.10 17.06 -6.28
CA LYS A 35 -17.89 16.80 -7.49
C LYS A 35 -18.18 15.30 -7.56
N GLU A 36 -19.44 14.96 -7.78
CA GLU A 36 -19.80 13.58 -8.07
C GLU A 36 -19.13 13.14 -9.37
N LEU A 37 -18.44 12.00 -9.30
CA LEU A 37 -17.81 11.35 -10.43
C LEU A 37 -18.73 10.27 -10.97
N SER A 38 -18.80 10.12 -12.28
CA SER A 38 -19.37 8.91 -12.87
C SER A 38 -18.57 7.68 -12.43
N ARG A 39 -19.16 6.49 -12.56
CA ARG A 39 -18.47 5.25 -12.22
C ARG A 39 -17.19 5.08 -13.02
N GLU A 40 -17.20 5.41 -14.30
CA GLU A 40 -16.01 5.32 -15.16
C GLU A 40 -14.92 6.31 -14.78
N GLU A 41 -15.29 7.57 -14.52
CA GLU A 41 -14.32 8.56 -14.02
C GLU A 41 -13.69 8.13 -12.68
N ALA A 42 -14.48 7.55 -11.78
CA ALA A 42 -14.00 7.06 -10.50
C ALA A 42 -13.05 5.86 -10.67
N LEU A 43 -13.37 4.91 -11.57
CA LEU A 43 -12.51 3.76 -11.88
C LEU A 43 -11.20 4.20 -12.54
N ALA A 44 -11.29 5.07 -13.55
CA ALA A 44 -10.11 5.62 -14.21
C ALA A 44 -9.20 6.35 -13.23
N ARG A 45 -9.76 7.22 -12.39
CA ARG A 45 -9.00 7.96 -11.39
C ARG A 45 -8.35 7.04 -10.35
N LEU A 46 -9.07 5.99 -9.90
CA LEU A 46 -8.54 5.03 -8.95
C LEU A 46 -7.33 4.28 -9.53
N ALA A 47 -7.45 3.81 -10.79
CA ALA A 47 -6.38 3.13 -11.50
C ALA A 47 -5.17 4.08 -11.71
N THR A 48 -5.41 5.32 -12.17
CA THR A 48 -4.35 6.32 -12.34
C THR A 48 -3.58 6.54 -11.04
N LEU A 49 -4.26 6.79 -9.92
CA LEU A 49 -3.62 7.02 -8.61
C LEU A 49 -2.81 5.81 -8.17
N TYR A 50 -3.33 4.60 -8.37
CA TYR A 50 -2.61 3.38 -8.03
C TYR A 50 -1.33 3.24 -8.86
N PHE A 51 -1.43 3.24 -10.19
CA PHE A 51 -0.27 3.03 -11.04
C PHE A 51 0.73 4.20 -11.02
N GLN A 52 0.33 5.42 -10.72
CA GLN A 52 1.25 6.52 -10.49
C GLN A 52 2.14 6.30 -9.25
N SER A 53 1.59 5.68 -8.21
CA SER A 53 2.29 5.51 -6.93
C SER A 53 2.91 4.13 -6.72
N HIS A 54 2.44 3.10 -7.45
CA HIS A 54 2.81 1.70 -7.22
C HIS A 54 3.41 1.02 -8.47
N SER A 55 3.77 1.76 -9.50
CA SER A 55 4.48 1.19 -10.66
C SER A 55 5.90 0.72 -10.31
N PRO A 56 6.36 -0.42 -10.84
CA PRO A 56 5.61 -1.38 -11.66
C PRO A 56 4.68 -2.27 -10.82
N ALA A 57 3.48 -2.56 -11.30
CA ALA A 57 2.52 -3.41 -10.61
C ALA A 57 1.73 -4.27 -11.60
N THR A 58 1.23 -5.42 -11.12
CA THR A 58 0.40 -6.33 -11.91
C THR A 58 -1.09 -6.03 -11.73
N LEU A 59 -1.93 -6.56 -12.62
CA LEU A 59 -3.38 -6.50 -12.44
C LEU A 59 -3.86 -7.21 -11.15
N PRO A 60 -3.31 -8.38 -10.76
CA PRO A 60 -3.61 -8.99 -9.47
C PRO A 60 -3.27 -8.12 -8.26
N ASP A 61 -2.20 -7.31 -8.32
CA ASP A 61 -1.86 -6.37 -7.25
C ASP A 61 -2.91 -5.26 -7.16
N PHE A 62 -3.31 -4.68 -8.29
CA PHE A 62 -4.36 -3.67 -8.33
C PHE A 62 -5.71 -4.19 -7.81
N VAL A 63 -6.10 -5.42 -8.17
CA VAL A 63 -7.29 -6.10 -7.64
C VAL A 63 -7.19 -6.24 -6.11
N TRP A 64 -6.03 -6.68 -5.62
CA TRP A 64 -5.77 -6.85 -4.19
C TRP A 64 -5.89 -5.54 -3.42
N TRP A 65 -5.26 -4.49 -3.93
CA TRP A 65 -5.22 -3.18 -3.27
C TRP A 65 -6.58 -2.46 -3.32
N SER A 66 -7.23 -2.45 -4.47
CA SER A 66 -8.48 -1.72 -4.68
C SER A 66 -9.71 -2.41 -4.11
N GLY A 67 -9.67 -3.74 -3.95
CA GLY A 67 -10.84 -4.55 -3.62
C GLY A 67 -11.88 -4.66 -4.75
N LEU A 68 -11.53 -4.21 -5.96
CA LEU A 68 -12.37 -4.36 -7.14
C LEU A 68 -12.45 -5.82 -7.58
N THR A 69 -13.51 -6.18 -8.28
CA THR A 69 -13.55 -7.45 -9.03
C THR A 69 -12.52 -7.43 -10.16
N ALA A 70 -12.04 -8.59 -10.57
CA ALA A 70 -11.09 -8.69 -11.69
C ALA A 70 -11.63 -8.07 -12.99
N THR A 71 -12.95 -8.10 -13.20
CA THR A 71 -13.61 -7.49 -14.36
C THR A 71 -13.57 -5.96 -14.27
N GLU A 72 -13.90 -5.40 -13.12
CA GLU A 72 -13.84 -3.96 -12.90
C GLU A 72 -12.41 -3.41 -12.95
N ALA A 73 -11.45 -4.17 -12.42
CA ALA A 73 -10.04 -3.79 -12.48
C ALA A 73 -9.51 -3.78 -13.93
N ARG A 74 -9.86 -4.77 -14.76
CA ARG A 74 -9.53 -4.75 -16.20
C ARG A 74 -10.16 -3.56 -16.91
N HIS A 75 -11.43 -3.27 -16.61
CA HIS A 75 -12.10 -2.11 -17.17
C HIS A 75 -11.41 -0.80 -16.76
N ALA A 76 -11.06 -0.65 -15.48
CA ALA A 76 -10.34 0.50 -14.97
C ALA A 76 -8.97 0.71 -15.65
N VAL A 77 -8.21 -0.37 -15.85
CA VAL A 77 -6.93 -0.34 -16.59
C VAL A 77 -7.14 0.04 -18.05
N ALA A 78 -8.17 -0.48 -18.70
CA ALA A 78 -8.49 -0.13 -20.09
C ALA A 78 -8.85 1.37 -20.26
N LEU A 79 -9.51 1.98 -19.27
CA LEU A 79 -9.85 3.41 -19.29
C LEU A 79 -8.62 4.33 -19.26
N ILE A 80 -7.47 3.84 -18.83
CA ILE A 80 -6.21 4.60 -18.73
C ILE A 80 -5.09 3.97 -19.57
N GLU A 81 -5.42 3.14 -20.55
CA GLU A 81 -4.44 2.39 -21.35
C GLU A 81 -3.37 3.28 -22.00
N THR A 82 -3.73 4.48 -22.41
CA THR A 82 -2.80 5.46 -23.02
C THR A 82 -1.76 5.99 -22.05
N ASP A 83 -2.02 5.91 -20.76
CA ASP A 83 -1.13 6.38 -19.70
C ASP A 83 -0.25 5.26 -19.10
N LEU A 84 -0.38 4.04 -19.63
CA LEU A 84 0.33 2.86 -19.16
C LEU A 84 1.29 2.30 -20.20
N LEU A 85 2.50 2.03 -19.77
CA LEU A 85 3.44 1.16 -20.45
C LEU A 85 3.24 -0.27 -19.91
N THR A 86 3.39 -1.25 -20.79
CA THR A 86 3.22 -2.66 -20.42
C THR A 86 4.51 -3.42 -20.71
N GLU A 87 5.03 -4.10 -19.70
CA GLU A 87 6.21 -4.94 -19.78
C GLU A 87 5.90 -6.36 -19.31
N LYS A 88 6.46 -7.35 -19.98
CA LYS A 88 6.35 -8.75 -19.59
C LYS A 88 7.64 -9.21 -18.93
N PHE A 89 7.51 -9.72 -17.73
CA PHE A 89 8.61 -10.35 -16.99
C PHE A 89 8.17 -11.74 -16.53
N ASP A 90 8.89 -12.75 -16.94
CA ASP A 90 8.49 -14.15 -16.81
C ASP A 90 7.12 -14.41 -17.46
N SER A 91 6.15 -14.88 -16.70
CA SER A 91 4.77 -15.12 -17.16
C SER A 91 3.80 -13.99 -16.80
N GLU A 92 4.28 -12.93 -16.13
CA GLU A 92 3.45 -11.86 -15.62
C GLU A 92 3.55 -10.59 -16.47
N THR A 93 2.46 -9.84 -16.51
CA THR A 93 2.38 -8.54 -17.17
C THR A 93 2.40 -7.45 -16.11
N PHE A 94 3.39 -6.57 -16.19
CA PHE A 94 3.52 -5.39 -15.34
C PHE A 94 3.06 -4.15 -16.08
N TYR A 95 2.36 -3.30 -15.38
CA TYR A 95 1.93 -1.98 -15.84
C TYR A 95 2.77 -0.92 -15.15
N LEU A 96 3.24 0.03 -15.95
CA LEU A 96 4.01 1.18 -15.47
C LEU A 96 3.32 2.45 -15.97
N HIS A 97 3.01 3.36 -15.07
CA HIS A 97 2.48 4.65 -15.47
C HIS A 97 3.56 5.47 -16.19
N VAL A 98 3.18 6.17 -17.27
CA VAL A 98 4.15 6.94 -18.11
C VAL A 98 4.93 8.00 -17.34
N THR A 99 4.45 8.43 -16.19
CA THR A 99 5.16 9.36 -15.28
C THR A 99 6.18 8.67 -14.39
N CYS A 100 6.28 7.33 -14.42
CA CYS A 100 7.26 6.61 -13.62
C CYS A 100 8.68 6.88 -14.14
N ASP A 101 9.55 7.37 -13.28
CA ASP A 101 10.95 7.61 -13.64
C ASP A 101 11.77 6.32 -13.58
N LEU A 102 11.83 5.60 -14.69
CA LEU A 102 12.62 4.37 -14.83
C LEU A 102 14.16 4.62 -14.78
N LYS A 103 14.60 5.87 -14.87
CA LYS A 103 16.02 6.24 -14.78
C LYS A 103 16.47 6.52 -13.36
N ALA A 104 15.54 6.51 -12.40
CA ALA A 104 15.88 6.66 -11.00
C ALA A 104 16.84 5.53 -10.59
N ARG A 105 18.11 5.86 -10.40
CA ARG A 105 19.10 4.89 -9.93
C ARG A 105 18.73 4.48 -8.50
N CYS A 106 18.68 3.17 -8.23
CA CYS A 106 18.64 2.66 -6.86
C CYS A 106 19.83 3.26 -6.09
N ARG A 107 19.56 4.24 -5.25
CA ARG A 107 20.56 4.70 -4.28
C ARG A 107 20.67 3.64 -3.20
N LYS A 108 21.86 3.45 -2.65
CA LYS A 108 22.05 2.64 -1.43
C LYS A 108 21.32 3.30 -0.28
N VAL A 109 20.05 3.04 -0.18
CA VAL A 109 19.16 3.64 0.83
C VAL A 109 18.61 2.56 1.72
N LEU A 110 18.68 2.81 3.02
CA LEU A 110 18.07 1.97 4.04
C LEU A 110 16.86 2.71 4.62
N HIS A 111 15.72 2.03 4.67
CA HIS A 111 14.51 2.53 5.30
C HIS A 111 14.04 1.57 6.40
N LEU A 112 13.61 2.14 7.51
CA LEU A 112 12.90 1.43 8.57
C LEU A 112 11.40 1.63 8.35
N LEU A 113 10.77 0.67 7.70
CA LEU A 113 9.35 0.73 7.35
C LEU A 113 8.50 0.34 8.57
N PRO A 114 7.43 1.08 8.87
CA PRO A 114 6.54 0.77 9.98
C PRO A 114 5.69 -0.48 9.71
N SER A 115 4.92 -0.91 10.71
CA SER A 115 3.86 -1.89 10.51
C SER A 115 2.84 -1.38 9.50
N TYR A 116 2.34 -2.27 8.63
CA TYR A 116 1.35 -1.94 7.60
C TYR A 116 1.81 -0.88 6.61
N ASP A 117 3.11 -0.84 6.30
CA ASP A 117 3.63 0.03 5.25
C ASP A 117 3.13 -0.39 3.87
N GLU A 118 2.77 0.59 3.03
CA GLU A 118 2.26 0.39 1.67
C GLU A 118 3.21 -0.43 0.80
N TYR A 119 4.51 -0.36 1.03
CA TYR A 119 5.51 -1.14 0.29
C TYR A 119 5.26 -2.66 0.36
N LEU A 120 4.65 -3.15 1.45
CA LEU A 120 4.29 -4.56 1.60
C LEU A 120 2.80 -4.82 1.37
N ILE A 121 1.91 -3.96 1.88
CA ILE A 121 0.47 -4.27 1.85
C ILE A 121 -0.18 -4.06 0.50
N SER A 122 0.38 -3.20 -0.35
CA SER A 122 -0.21 -2.82 -1.62
C SER A 122 -0.04 -3.85 -2.73
N TYR A 123 0.80 -4.86 -2.53
CA TYR A 123 1.06 -5.89 -3.52
C TYR A 123 0.55 -7.25 -3.04
N LYS A 124 -0.02 -8.01 -3.96
CA LYS A 124 -0.46 -9.39 -3.71
C LYS A 124 0.75 -10.33 -3.67
N ASP A 125 1.62 -10.23 -4.65
CA ASP A 125 2.90 -10.96 -4.66
C ASP A 125 4.04 -10.06 -4.14
N ARG A 126 4.84 -10.61 -3.25
CA ARG A 126 5.96 -9.94 -2.57
C ARG A 126 7.28 -10.64 -2.82
N THR A 127 7.31 -11.63 -3.71
CA THR A 127 8.51 -12.44 -3.99
C THR A 127 9.60 -11.65 -4.69
N THR A 128 9.25 -10.56 -5.37
CA THR A 128 10.20 -9.63 -5.99
C THR A 128 11.06 -8.87 -4.98
N VAL A 129 10.52 -8.63 -3.79
CA VAL A 129 11.18 -7.82 -2.74
C VAL A 129 11.66 -8.64 -1.55
N MET A 130 11.22 -9.91 -1.44
CA MET A 130 11.55 -10.76 -0.31
C MET A 130 11.38 -12.25 -0.66
N LEU A 131 12.30 -13.11 -0.22
CA LEU A 131 12.18 -14.55 -0.39
C LEU A 131 10.96 -15.11 0.36
N ARG A 132 10.30 -16.12 -0.21
CA ARG A 132 9.09 -16.73 0.39
C ARG A 132 9.31 -17.26 1.80
N GLU A 133 10.49 -17.80 2.08
CA GLU A 133 10.86 -18.32 3.41
C GLU A 133 10.87 -17.23 4.49
N HIS A 134 11.04 -15.97 4.11
CA HIS A 134 11.02 -14.82 5.04
C HIS A 134 9.63 -14.23 5.26
N HIS A 135 8.62 -14.62 4.46
CA HIS A 135 7.24 -14.10 4.60
C HIS A 135 6.71 -14.22 6.03
N PRO A 136 6.86 -15.36 6.75
CA PRO A 136 6.37 -15.47 8.13
C PRO A 136 7.05 -14.53 9.12
N LYS A 137 8.26 -14.03 8.80
CA LYS A 137 8.97 -13.05 9.61
C LYS A 137 8.45 -11.61 9.37
N ALA A 138 7.91 -11.33 8.18
CA ALA A 138 7.42 -9.99 7.81
C ALA A 138 5.92 -9.81 8.01
N PHE A 139 5.12 -10.85 7.86
CA PHE A 139 3.67 -10.83 8.09
C PHE A 139 3.15 -12.23 8.43
N ASN A 140 1.96 -12.30 9.03
CA ASN A 140 1.34 -13.57 9.39
C ASN A 140 0.03 -13.84 8.64
N THR A 141 -0.51 -15.04 8.81
CA THR A 141 -1.76 -15.49 8.18
C THR A 141 -3.01 -14.72 8.64
N PHE A 142 -2.93 -13.98 9.75
CA PHE A 142 -4.00 -13.12 10.25
C PHE A 142 -3.98 -11.71 9.65
N GLY A 143 -3.08 -11.45 8.69
CA GLY A 143 -2.96 -10.14 8.05
C GLY A 143 -2.25 -9.09 8.90
N ILE A 144 -1.44 -9.50 9.87
CA ILE A 144 -0.60 -8.59 10.65
C ILE A 144 0.73 -8.43 9.92
N PHE A 145 1.09 -7.19 9.60
CA PHE A 145 2.37 -6.82 9.01
C PHE A 145 3.27 -6.20 10.06
N TYR A 146 4.49 -6.71 10.15
CA TYR A 146 5.49 -6.25 11.13
C TYR A 146 6.35 -5.13 10.56
N PRO A 147 7.01 -4.33 11.41
CA PRO A 147 8.00 -3.36 10.97
C PRO A 147 9.17 -4.08 10.29
N VAL A 148 9.56 -3.63 9.11
CA VAL A 148 10.61 -4.28 8.31
C VAL A 148 11.72 -3.30 7.91
N ILE A 149 12.88 -3.85 7.60
CA ILE A 149 14.04 -3.11 7.09
C ILE A 149 14.07 -3.29 5.58
N LEU A 150 13.95 -2.19 4.85
CA LEU A 150 14.12 -2.13 3.41
C LEU A 150 15.54 -1.65 3.10
N TYR A 151 16.32 -2.43 2.36
CA TYR A 151 17.63 -2.09 1.88
C TYR A 151 17.77 -2.41 0.40
N GLU A 152 18.16 -1.41 -0.39
CA GLU A 152 18.32 -1.54 -1.86
C GLU A 152 17.11 -2.20 -2.57
N GLY A 153 15.89 -1.87 -2.14
CA GLY A 153 14.65 -2.40 -2.73
C GLY A 153 14.25 -3.79 -2.21
N ARG A 154 14.99 -4.38 -1.26
CA ARG A 154 14.68 -5.69 -0.68
C ARG A 154 14.39 -5.59 0.81
N ILE A 155 13.48 -6.41 1.27
CA ILE A 155 13.21 -6.58 2.70
C ILE A 155 14.24 -7.56 3.27
N VAL A 156 15.09 -7.05 4.16
CA VAL A 156 16.24 -7.79 4.69
C VAL A 156 16.14 -8.13 6.17
N GLY A 157 15.11 -7.65 6.87
CA GLY A 157 14.98 -7.91 8.30
C GLY A 157 13.80 -7.21 8.94
N ASN A 158 13.71 -7.35 10.25
CA ASN A 158 12.75 -6.64 11.10
C ASN A 158 13.45 -5.62 11.98
N TRP A 159 12.67 -4.64 12.44
CA TRP A 159 13.13 -3.71 13.46
C TRP A 159 12.03 -3.45 14.50
N LYS A 160 12.45 -3.06 15.68
CA LYS A 160 11.51 -2.56 16.68
C LYS A 160 12.11 -1.38 17.43
N LYS A 161 11.22 -0.51 17.91
CA LYS A 161 11.54 0.67 18.67
C LYS A 161 11.24 0.40 20.13
N ASP A 162 12.24 0.59 21.00
CA ASP A 162 12.06 0.65 22.45
C ASP A 162 12.36 2.07 22.93
N SER A 163 11.41 2.63 23.66
CA SER A 163 11.50 4.00 24.17
C SER A 163 11.47 3.97 25.71
N LYS A 164 12.64 3.90 26.32
CA LYS A 164 12.79 3.92 27.77
C LYS A 164 13.30 5.28 28.26
N LYS A 165 12.46 5.96 29.04
CA LYS A 165 12.72 7.21 29.79
C LYS A 165 13.34 8.39 29.01
N LYS A 166 14.56 8.29 28.48
CA LYS A 166 15.26 9.38 27.75
C LYS A 166 16.06 8.87 26.55
N ALA A 167 16.05 7.57 26.31
CA ALA A 167 16.78 6.96 25.20
C ALA A 167 15.81 6.30 24.22
N LEU A 168 16.10 6.45 22.94
CA LEU A 168 15.48 5.72 21.85
C LEU A 168 16.43 4.61 21.41
N THR A 169 16.02 3.37 21.57
CA THR A 169 16.75 2.21 21.07
C THR A 169 16.03 1.62 19.88
N VAL A 170 16.75 1.36 18.81
CA VAL A 170 16.27 0.61 17.65
C VAL A 170 16.99 -0.74 17.65
N GLU A 171 16.25 -1.80 17.81
CA GLU A 171 16.74 -3.17 17.68
C GLU A 171 16.43 -3.68 16.28
N THR A 172 17.40 -4.32 15.64
CA THR A 172 17.27 -4.90 14.30
C THR A 172 17.57 -6.39 14.33
N SER A 173 16.88 -7.14 13.46
CA SER A 173 17.09 -8.57 13.26
C SER A 173 17.06 -8.83 11.76
N LEU A 174 18.20 -9.20 11.18
CA LEU A 174 18.29 -9.55 9.77
C LEU A 174 17.75 -10.96 9.53
N PHE A 175 17.29 -11.23 8.32
CA PHE A 175 16.71 -12.52 7.94
C PHE A 175 17.79 -13.57 7.61
N ASP A 176 18.85 -13.10 6.98
CA ASP A 176 20.04 -13.88 6.66
C ASP A 176 21.21 -13.34 7.49
N GLU A 177 21.99 -14.21 8.08
CA GLU A 177 23.24 -13.90 8.77
C GLU A 177 24.40 -13.84 7.79
#